data_3d42617e3cf4b410a13f345408bb706f
#
_entry.id   3d42617e3cf4b410a13f345408bb706f
#
_cell.length_a   1.000
_cell.length_b   1.000
_cell.length_c   1.000
_cell.angle_alpha   90.00
_cell.angle_beta   90.00
_cell.angle_gamma   90.00
#
_symmetry.space_group_name_H-M   'P 1'
#
loop_
_entity.id
_entity.type
_entity.pdbx_description
1 polymer ?
#
loop_
_entity_poly.entity_id
_entity_poly.type
_entity_poly.pdbx_seq_one_letter_code
_entity_poly.pdbx_strand_id
1 'polypeptide(L)'
;MNSNRLRSIKLDKIRIHDPFWNKYIDLVDNVILPFQWDLINDRVEGAEKSYCIYNFKVAANEIEGEHKGMVFQDTDVAKWLEAVAFSLEKKPNKELEAIADEAIELIGKAQCEDGYLNTYFTITKEERWSDLFEGHELYTAGHMIEAAVAYYEATGKDKFLNIVCRFADYMCEVFGEEEGKNHGYSGHPEVELALVKLYRVTGKKDYLELANFFVRQRGKQPCYFLGERCKTEGKYIFPEFKDFDMDYAQAHMPLSEQKTAEGHAVRAVYLYSAMADLAGEYKDEKLLKQCEELWNNITQKRMYITGSIGSAAYGERFTTDYDLPNNTNYSETCATIGLSMFSNRMFHLTKNGKYMDTVEKAFYNTLLSGIAQDGRHFFYVNPLEVVPDIAEKNPTMSHVKT
;
A
#
# COMPACT_ATOMS: atom_id res chain seq x y z
N MET A 1 30.19 2.56 -7.42
CA MET A 1 29.93 1.98 -6.12
C MET A 1 29.25 0.63 -6.31
N ASN A 2 29.91 -0.47 -5.99
CA ASN A 2 29.29 -1.80 -6.12
C ASN A 2 28.32 -1.99 -4.94
N SER A 3 27.03 -1.72 -5.13
CA SER A 3 26.04 -2.13 -4.15
C SER A 3 25.92 -3.66 -4.22
N ASN A 4 26.11 -4.32 -3.12
CA ASN A 4 25.99 -5.78 -3.00
C ASN A 4 24.53 -6.27 -3.11
N ARG A 5 23.60 -5.35 -3.41
CA ARG A 5 22.17 -5.56 -3.57
C ARG A 5 21.87 -6.23 -4.93
N LEU A 6 21.00 -7.21 -4.92
CA LEU A 6 20.44 -7.77 -6.16
C LEU A 6 19.57 -6.71 -6.84
N ARG A 7 19.57 -6.72 -8.16
CA ARG A 7 18.66 -5.89 -8.97
C ARG A 7 17.63 -6.79 -9.62
N SER A 8 16.39 -6.33 -9.64
CA SER A 8 15.33 -7.01 -10.39
C SER A 8 15.64 -6.99 -11.89
N ILE A 9 15.31 -8.08 -12.56
CA ILE A 9 15.36 -8.15 -14.02
C ILE A 9 14.10 -7.50 -14.56
N LYS A 10 14.18 -6.67 -15.58
CA LYS A 10 13.02 -6.06 -16.22
C LYS A 10 12.10 -7.12 -16.81
N LEU A 11 10.79 -6.91 -16.71
CA LEU A 11 9.78 -7.86 -17.16
C LEU A 11 9.82 -8.10 -18.68
N ASP A 12 10.24 -7.11 -19.46
CA ASP A 12 10.45 -7.25 -20.92
C ASP A 12 11.55 -8.27 -21.29
N LYS A 13 12.44 -8.61 -20.35
CA LYS A 13 13.49 -9.63 -20.50
C LYS A 13 13.09 -11.02 -20.03
N ILE A 14 11.91 -11.16 -19.45
CA ILE A 14 11.42 -12.42 -18.89
C ILE A 14 10.35 -13.00 -19.82
N ARG A 15 10.43 -14.31 -20.07
CA ARG A 15 9.39 -15.07 -20.76
C ARG A 15 9.00 -16.26 -19.89
N ILE A 16 7.72 -16.34 -19.57
CA ILE A 16 7.14 -17.46 -18.81
C ILE A 16 6.54 -18.43 -19.82
N HIS A 17 7.00 -19.68 -19.81
CA HIS A 17 6.49 -20.77 -20.63
C HIS A 17 5.91 -21.86 -19.72
N ASP A 18 4.87 -21.48 -18.97
CA ASP A 18 4.22 -22.34 -17.98
C ASP A 18 2.70 -22.21 -18.13
N PRO A 19 1.95 -23.32 -18.39
CA PRO A 19 0.52 -23.22 -18.63
C PRO A 19 -0.27 -22.79 -17.40
N PHE A 20 0.24 -23.03 -16.19
CA PHE A 20 -0.39 -22.58 -14.95
C PHE A 20 -0.30 -21.06 -14.82
N TRP A 21 0.92 -20.50 -14.86
CA TRP A 21 1.13 -19.06 -14.72
C TRP A 21 0.60 -18.24 -15.88
N ASN A 22 0.73 -18.75 -17.12
CA ASN A 22 0.20 -18.04 -18.29
C ASN A 22 -1.31 -17.83 -18.21
N LYS A 23 -2.05 -18.79 -17.62
CA LYS A 23 -3.50 -18.63 -17.40
C LYS A 23 -3.80 -17.38 -16.53
N TYR A 24 -3.07 -17.18 -15.43
CA TYR A 24 -3.28 -16.03 -14.55
C TYR A 24 -2.78 -14.73 -15.18
N ILE A 25 -1.68 -14.77 -15.90
CA ILE A 25 -1.16 -13.62 -16.64
C ILE A 25 -2.18 -13.14 -17.67
N ASP A 26 -2.73 -14.08 -18.46
CA ASP A 26 -3.76 -13.78 -19.46
C ASP A 26 -5.07 -13.29 -18.81
N LEU A 27 -5.41 -13.82 -17.64
CA LEU A 27 -6.59 -13.37 -16.87
C LEU A 27 -6.40 -11.91 -16.41
N VAL A 28 -5.23 -11.56 -15.88
CA VAL A 28 -4.91 -10.18 -15.48
C VAL A 28 -4.99 -9.24 -16.67
N ASP A 29 -4.27 -9.54 -17.75
CA ASP A 29 -4.16 -8.64 -18.91
C ASP A 29 -5.48 -8.44 -19.64
N ASN A 30 -6.29 -9.51 -19.80
CA ASN A 30 -7.46 -9.49 -20.69
C ASN A 30 -8.79 -9.36 -19.96
N VAL A 31 -8.85 -9.60 -18.65
CA VAL A 31 -10.09 -9.56 -17.87
C VAL A 31 -9.99 -8.63 -16.69
N ILE A 32 -9.01 -8.82 -15.78
CA ILE A 32 -8.96 -8.08 -14.51
C ILE A 32 -8.72 -6.59 -14.76
N LEU A 33 -7.71 -6.22 -15.53
CA LEU A 33 -7.37 -4.82 -15.79
C LEU A 33 -8.51 -4.05 -16.48
N PRO A 34 -9.14 -4.56 -17.56
CA PRO A 34 -10.30 -3.90 -18.17
C PRO A 34 -11.51 -3.82 -17.23
N PHE A 35 -11.80 -4.88 -16.48
CA PHE A 35 -12.92 -4.92 -15.55
C PHE A 35 -12.74 -3.95 -14.38
N GLN A 36 -11.54 -3.89 -13.81
CA GLN A 36 -11.23 -2.92 -12.75
C GLN A 36 -11.33 -1.48 -13.25
N TRP A 37 -10.94 -1.21 -14.52
CA TRP A 37 -11.15 0.11 -15.10
C TRP A 37 -12.63 0.49 -15.15
N ASP A 38 -13.49 -0.44 -15.48
CA ASP A 38 -14.94 -0.19 -15.47
C ASP A 38 -15.46 -0.01 -14.03
N LEU A 39 -14.93 -0.74 -13.05
CA LEU A 39 -15.30 -0.58 -11.64
C LEU A 39 -14.95 0.82 -11.10
N ILE A 40 -13.71 1.29 -11.29
CA ILE A 40 -13.28 2.61 -10.79
C ILE A 40 -13.94 3.78 -11.53
N ASN A 41 -14.56 3.51 -12.69
CA ASN A 41 -15.42 4.43 -13.45
C ASN A 41 -16.92 4.27 -13.11
N ASP A 42 -17.27 3.42 -12.15
CA ASP A 42 -18.66 3.18 -11.73
C ASP A 42 -19.60 2.63 -12.83
N ARG A 43 -19.07 1.91 -13.82
CA ARG A 43 -19.79 1.39 -14.99
C ARG A 43 -20.36 -0.01 -14.79
N VAL A 44 -19.96 -0.73 -13.74
CA VAL A 44 -20.41 -2.11 -13.49
C VAL A 44 -21.70 -2.09 -12.70
N GLU A 45 -22.75 -2.64 -13.29
CA GLU A 45 -24.06 -2.75 -12.64
C GLU A 45 -24.01 -3.79 -11.50
N GLY A 46 -24.57 -3.44 -10.35
CA GLY A 46 -24.61 -4.30 -9.15
C GLY A 46 -23.34 -4.29 -8.30
N ALA A 47 -22.24 -3.68 -8.78
CA ALA A 47 -21.04 -3.48 -7.97
C ALA A 47 -21.16 -2.26 -7.07
N GLU A 48 -20.44 -2.28 -5.94
CA GLU A 48 -20.28 -1.09 -5.10
C GLU A 48 -19.55 0.01 -5.88
N LYS A 49 -19.98 1.26 -5.68
CA LYS A 49 -19.41 2.41 -6.38
C LYS A 49 -18.06 2.81 -5.80
N SER A 50 -17.05 2.92 -6.64
CA SER A 50 -15.72 3.44 -6.26
C SER A 50 -15.73 4.97 -6.10
N TYR A 51 -16.41 5.68 -6.98
CA TYR A 51 -16.35 7.15 -7.09
C TYR A 51 -14.95 7.71 -7.36
N CYS A 52 -13.92 6.90 -7.57
CA CYS A 52 -12.55 7.36 -7.72
C CYS A 52 -12.41 8.37 -8.87
N ILE A 53 -12.76 7.97 -10.09
CA ILE A 53 -12.66 8.86 -11.27
C ILE A 53 -13.63 10.05 -11.18
N TYR A 54 -14.80 9.87 -10.55
CA TYR A 54 -15.72 10.96 -10.27
C TYR A 54 -15.07 12.03 -9.38
N ASN A 55 -14.43 11.65 -8.27
CA ASN A 55 -13.76 12.57 -7.36
C ASN A 55 -12.62 13.33 -8.05
N PHE A 56 -11.83 12.66 -8.90
CA PHE A 56 -10.81 13.34 -9.70
C PHE A 56 -11.40 14.38 -10.66
N LYS A 57 -12.55 14.11 -11.32
CA LYS A 57 -13.22 15.07 -12.17
C LYS A 57 -13.74 16.29 -11.39
N VAL A 58 -14.27 16.07 -10.17
CA VAL A 58 -14.68 17.17 -9.29
C VAL A 58 -13.47 18.01 -8.87
N ALA A 59 -12.39 17.37 -8.41
CA ALA A 59 -11.17 18.06 -7.99
C ALA A 59 -10.50 18.85 -9.15
N ALA A 60 -10.60 18.32 -10.37
CA ALA A 60 -10.12 18.96 -11.59
C ALA A 60 -11.07 20.10 -12.11
N ASN A 61 -12.18 20.35 -11.43
CA ASN A 61 -13.25 21.29 -11.87
C ASN A 61 -13.83 20.94 -13.26
N GLU A 62 -13.79 19.68 -13.69
CA GLU A 62 -14.45 19.22 -14.91
C GLU A 62 -15.96 19.03 -14.72
N ILE A 63 -16.39 18.73 -13.49
CA ILE A 63 -17.78 18.62 -13.08
C ILE A 63 -17.99 19.25 -11.70
N GLU A 64 -19.20 19.73 -11.41
CA GLU A 64 -19.59 20.16 -10.06
C GLU A 64 -19.99 18.93 -9.21
N GLY A 65 -19.66 18.94 -7.92
CA GLY A 65 -20.05 17.89 -6.99
C GLY A 65 -19.35 17.96 -5.64
N GLU A 66 -19.70 17.01 -4.78
CA GLU A 66 -19.07 16.78 -3.48
C GLU A 66 -18.24 15.50 -3.52
N HIS A 67 -17.28 15.35 -2.61
CA HIS A 67 -16.52 14.10 -2.46
C HIS A 67 -17.46 12.93 -2.09
N LYS A 68 -17.21 11.76 -2.65
CA LYS A 68 -17.96 10.53 -2.37
C LYS A 68 -17.01 9.37 -2.09
N GLY A 69 -17.48 8.43 -1.27
CA GLY A 69 -16.69 7.25 -0.89
C GLY A 69 -15.71 7.54 0.25
N MET A 70 -14.68 6.74 0.34
CA MET A 70 -13.68 6.76 1.42
C MET A 70 -12.61 7.83 1.18
N VAL A 71 -11.97 8.29 2.27
CA VAL A 71 -10.92 9.33 2.19
C VAL A 71 -9.70 8.90 1.36
N PHE A 72 -9.47 7.59 1.20
CA PHE A 72 -8.38 7.00 0.42
C PHE A 72 -8.78 6.56 -0.99
N GLN A 73 -9.94 6.96 -1.48
CA GLN A 73 -10.51 6.48 -2.76
C GLN A 73 -9.59 6.73 -3.95
N ASP A 74 -8.76 7.75 -3.91
CA ASP A 74 -7.77 8.06 -4.93
C ASP A 74 -6.79 6.91 -5.21
N THR A 75 -6.60 6.02 -4.22
CA THR A 75 -5.67 4.89 -4.37
C THR A 75 -6.16 3.82 -5.34
N ASP A 76 -7.45 3.78 -5.67
CA ASP A 76 -7.99 2.82 -6.62
C ASP A 76 -7.38 3.01 -8.02
N VAL A 77 -7.37 4.25 -8.52
CA VAL A 77 -6.74 4.54 -9.82
C VAL A 77 -5.23 4.40 -9.77
N ALA A 78 -4.59 4.73 -8.64
CA ALA A 78 -3.15 4.58 -8.48
C ALA A 78 -2.74 3.11 -8.58
N LYS A 79 -3.39 2.21 -7.83
CA LYS A 79 -3.13 0.77 -7.87
C LYS A 79 -3.42 0.17 -9.25
N TRP A 80 -4.49 0.64 -9.92
CA TRP A 80 -4.79 0.23 -11.28
C TRP A 80 -3.69 0.65 -12.25
N LEU A 81 -3.20 1.91 -12.18
CA LEU A 81 -2.10 2.42 -13.02
C LEU A 81 -0.80 1.66 -12.78
N GLU A 82 -0.48 1.28 -11.54
CA GLU A 82 0.68 0.45 -11.25
C GLU A 82 0.57 -0.93 -11.90
N ALA A 83 -0.59 -1.58 -11.79
CA ALA A 83 -0.85 -2.87 -12.43
C ALA A 83 -0.79 -2.78 -13.98
N VAL A 84 -1.34 -1.72 -14.56
CA VAL A 84 -1.22 -1.41 -15.99
C VAL A 84 0.25 -1.24 -16.39
N ALA A 85 1.05 -0.53 -15.60
CA ALA A 85 2.47 -0.32 -15.87
C ALA A 85 3.22 -1.66 -15.97
N PHE A 86 3.01 -2.58 -15.03
CA PHE A 86 3.62 -3.90 -15.09
C PHE A 86 3.15 -4.74 -16.30
N SER A 87 1.88 -4.62 -16.69
CA SER A 87 1.36 -5.26 -17.90
C SER A 87 2.04 -4.70 -19.16
N LEU A 88 2.18 -3.37 -19.26
CA LEU A 88 2.83 -2.69 -20.40
C LEU A 88 4.34 -2.98 -20.47
N GLU A 89 5.05 -3.08 -19.34
CA GLU A 89 6.47 -3.45 -19.31
C GLU A 89 6.68 -4.86 -19.86
N LYS A 90 5.76 -5.79 -19.55
CA LYS A 90 5.79 -7.15 -20.07
C LYS A 90 5.47 -7.22 -21.57
N LYS A 91 4.42 -6.51 -21.99
CA LYS A 91 3.92 -6.52 -23.37
C LYS A 91 3.25 -5.19 -23.72
N PRO A 92 3.79 -4.43 -24.70
CA PRO A 92 3.17 -3.18 -25.13
C PRO A 92 1.73 -3.36 -25.59
N ASN A 93 0.83 -2.49 -25.13
CA ASN A 93 -0.57 -2.42 -25.50
C ASN A 93 -0.98 -0.94 -25.63
N LYS A 94 -1.12 -0.46 -26.87
CA LYS A 94 -1.38 0.96 -27.16
C LYS A 94 -2.75 1.45 -26.65
N GLU A 95 -3.76 0.58 -26.65
CA GLU A 95 -5.11 0.94 -26.19
C GLU A 95 -5.09 1.10 -24.66
N LEU A 96 -4.50 0.15 -23.94
CA LEU A 96 -4.36 0.22 -22.48
C LEU A 96 -3.49 1.41 -22.06
N GLU A 97 -2.39 1.67 -22.80
CA GLU A 97 -1.51 2.81 -22.57
C GLU A 97 -2.24 4.14 -22.77
N ALA A 98 -3.10 4.27 -23.80
CA ALA A 98 -3.89 5.47 -24.03
C ALA A 98 -4.89 5.73 -22.89
N ILE A 99 -5.56 4.70 -22.38
CA ILE A 99 -6.45 4.81 -21.22
C ILE A 99 -5.69 5.28 -19.97
N ALA A 100 -4.49 4.72 -19.74
CA ALA A 100 -3.64 5.14 -18.63
C ALA A 100 -3.19 6.61 -18.78
N ASP A 101 -2.82 7.04 -19.99
CA ASP A 101 -2.46 8.42 -20.27
C ASP A 101 -3.64 9.38 -19.97
N GLU A 102 -4.88 9.03 -20.35
CA GLU A 102 -6.08 9.82 -20.03
C GLU A 102 -6.30 9.94 -18.51
N ALA A 103 -6.13 8.84 -17.77
CA ALA A 103 -6.21 8.87 -16.31
C ALA A 103 -5.13 9.78 -15.69
N ILE A 104 -3.89 9.71 -16.18
CA ILE A 104 -2.78 10.56 -15.74
C ILE A 104 -3.04 12.04 -16.05
N GLU A 105 -3.61 12.34 -17.22
CA GLU A 105 -4.05 13.71 -17.55
C GLU A 105 -5.05 14.24 -16.52
N LEU A 106 -6.05 13.45 -16.15
CA LEU A 106 -7.05 13.83 -15.16
C LEU A 106 -6.43 14.05 -13.77
N ILE A 107 -5.55 13.16 -13.35
CA ILE A 107 -4.79 13.29 -12.08
C ILE A 107 -3.99 14.61 -12.09
N GLY A 108 -3.30 14.91 -13.19
CA GLY A 108 -2.53 16.15 -13.34
C GLY A 108 -3.36 17.41 -13.25
N LYS A 109 -4.59 17.39 -13.79
CA LYS A 109 -5.55 18.52 -13.68
C LYS A 109 -6.09 18.72 -12.27
N ALA A 110 -6.21 17.62 -11.49
CA ALA A 110 -6.68 17.67 -10.12
C ALA A 110 -5.59 18.14 -9.12
N GLN A 111 -4.32 18.18 -9.53
CA GLN A 111 -3.23 18.64 -8.69
C GLN A 111 -3.31 20.13 -8.42
N CYS A 112 -3.19 20.54 -7.17
CA CYS A 112 -3.15 21.93 -6.75
C CYS A 112 -1.88 22.66 -7.26
N GLU A 113 -1.91 23.98 -7.31
CA GLU A 113 -0.79 24.82 -7.79
C GLU A 113 0.49 24.61 -6.97
N ASP A 114 0.36 24.39 -5.67
CA ASP A 114 1.45 24.11 -4.73
C ASP A 114 2.00 22.68 -4.82
N GLY A 115 1.45 21.82 -5.70
CA GLY A 115 1.86 20.44 -5.89
C GLY A 115 1.07 19.42 -5.06
N TYR A 116 0.22 19.85 -4.12
CA TYR A 116 -0.61 18.94 -3.33
C TYR A 116 -1.57 18.13 -4.21
N LEU A 117 -1.77 16.85 -3.89
CA LEU A 117 -2.63 15.94 -4.65
C LEU A 117 -3.39 14.99 -3.71
N ASN A 118 -4.65 15.27 -3.48
CA ASN A 118 -5.61 14.41 -2.77
C ASN A 118 -7.00 14.96 -3.02
N THR A 119 -7.93 14.13 -3.54
CA THR A 119 -9.25 14.63 -3.92
C THR A 119 -10.14 14.95 -2.72
N TYR A 120 -10.06 14.15 -1.64
CA TYR A 120 -10.87 14.36 -0.44
C TYR A 120 -10.64 15.76 0.15
N PHE A 121 -9.41 16.07 0.54
CA PHE A 121 -9.09 17.37 1.15
C PHE A 121 -9.22 18.54 0.16
N THR A 122 -9.00 18.30 -1.13
CA THR A 122 -9.19 19.34 -2.15
C THR A 122 -10.66 19.70 -2.32
N ILE A 123 -11.58 18.74 -2.29
CA ILE A 123 -13.00 18.93 -2.48
C ILE A 123 -13.67 19.43 -1.19
N THR A 124 -13.41 18.79 -0.07
CA THR A 124 -14.05 19.10 1.23
C THR A 124 -13.55 20.40 1.85
N LYS A 125 -12.34 20.85 1.45
CA LYS A 125 -11.64 22.00 2.05
C LYS A 125 -11.29 21.82 3.52
N GLU A 126 -11.26 20.58 4.00
CA GLU A 126 -10.72 20.27 5.33
C GLU A 126 -9.23 20.61 5.39
N GLU A 127 -8.73 20.85 6.59
CA GLU A 127 -7.32 21.22 6.80
C GLU A 127 -6.40 20.06 6.45
N ARG A 128 -5.49 20.25 5.51
CA ARG A 128 -4.50 19.26 5.10
C ARG A 128 -3.59 18.90 6.26
N TRP A 129 -3.23 17.63 6.36
CA TRP A 129 -2.29 17.09 7.36
C TRP A 129 -2.77 17.23 8.82
N SER A 130 -4.05 17.54 9.03
CA SER A 130 -4.64 17.72 10.37
C SER A 130 -4.95 16.39 11.05
N ASP A 131 -5.12 15.32 10.29
CA ASP A 131 -5.38 13.97 10.78
C ASP A 131 -4.53 12.95 9.99
N LEU A 132 -3.30 12.76 10.41
CA LEU A 132 -2.39 11.80 9.78
C LEU A 132 -2.72 10.35 10.17
N PHE A 133 -3.40 10.14 11.30
CA PHE A 133 -3.75 8.81 11.78
C PHE A 133 -4.81 8.14 10.92
N GLU A 134 -5.84 8.90 10.51
CA GLU A 134 -7.01 8.40 9.76
C GLU A 134 -7.12 8.97 8.34
N GLY A 135 -6.65 10.18 8.09
CA GLY A 135 -6.89 10.93 6.85
C GLY A 135 -6.23 10.36 5.59
N HIS A 136 -5.32 9.40 5.72
CA HIS A 136 -4.70 8.65 4.61
C HIS A 136 -4.02 9.52 3.52
N GLU A 137 -3.72 10.80 3.78
CA GLU A 137 -3.08 11.67 2.80
C GLU A 137 -1.72 11.12 2.34
N LEU A 138 -0.86 10.73 3.30
CA LEU A 138 0.45 10.14 3.02
C LEU A 138 0.35 8.74 2.40
N TYR A 139 -0.65 7.94 2.78
CA TYR A 139 -0.93 6.65 2.15
C TYR A 139 -1.29 6.82 0.67
N THR A 140 -2.18 7.77 0.38
CA THR A 140 -2.58 8.11 -0.99
C THR A 140 -1.40 8.61 -1.81
N ALA A 141 -0.56 9.49 -1.23
CA ALA A 141 0.67 9.96 -1.85
C ALA A 141 1.61 8.80 -2.20
N GLY A 142 1.76 7.83 -1.29
CA GLY A 142 2.59 6.65 -1.50
C GLY A 142 2.15 5.85 -2.73
N HIS A 143 0.88 5.48 -2.84
CA HIS A 143 0.37 4.73 -3.99
C HIS A 143 0.48 5.51 -5.31
N MET A 144 0.27 6.83 -5.30
CA MET A 144 0.50 7.65 -6.48
C MET A 144 1.96 7.61 -6.93
N ILE A 145 2.90 7.67 -6.00
CA ILE A 145 4.35 7.59 -6.29
C ILE A 145 4.72 6.20 -6.83
N GLU A 146 4.24 5.11 -6.21
CA GLU A 146 4.47 3.74 -6.67
C GLU A 146 4.02 3.57 -8.12
N ALA A 147 2.80 4.00 -8.44
CA ALA A 147 2.24 3.94 -9.77
C ALA A 147 3.02 4.77 -10.79
N ALA A 148 3.41 5.99 -10.41
CA ALA A 148 4.16 6.89 -11.31
C ALA A 148 5.55 6.37 -11.62
N VAL A 149 6.25 5.80 -10.64
CA VAL A 149 7.56 5.17 -10.85
C VAL A 149 7.43 3.97 -11.76
N ALA A 150 6.45 3.08 -11.51
CA ALA A 150 6.20 1.91 -12.35
C ALA A 150 5.86 2.31 -13.80
N TYR A 151 5.01 3.31 -13.98
CA TYR A 151 4.62 3.79 -15.31
C TYR A 151 5.79 4.40 -16.09
N TYR A 152 6.63 5.18 -15.41
CA TYR A 152 7.85 5.72 -16.00
C TYR A 152 8.85 4.62 -16.41
N GLU A 153 9.08 3.64 -15.54
CA GLU A 153 9.99 2.51 -15.83
C GLU A 153 9.51 1.65 -16.99
N ALA A 154 8.19 1.49 -17.13
CA ALA A 154 7.57 0.70 -18.20
C ALA A 154 7.53 1.41 -19.54
N THR A 155 7.21 2.71 -19.56
CA THR A 155 6.89 3.45 -20.79
C THR A 155 7.93 4.51 -21.17
N GLY A 156 8.73 4.98 -20.23
CA GLY A 156 9.62 6.12 -20.38
C GLY A 156 8.91 7.48 -20.36
N LYS A 157 7.58 7.54 -20.17
CA LYS A 157 6.81 8.78 -20.10
C LYS A 157 6.93 9.38 -18.69
N ASP A 158 7.34 10.64 -18.61
CA ASP A 158 7.69 11.31 -17.36
C ASP A 158 6.57 12.17 -16.76
N LYS A 159 5.43 12.30 -17.45
CA LYS A 159 4.35 13.18 -17.00
C LYS A 159 3.86 12.84 -15.60
N PHE A 160 3.53 11.57 -15.35
CA PHE A 160 3.05 11.13 -14.04
C PHE A 160 4.15 11.25 -12.97
N LEU A 161 5.39 10.91 -13.34
CA LEU A 161 6.55 11.10 -12.47
C LEU A 161 6.72 12.58 -12.06
N ASN A 162 6.55 13.52 -12.98
CA ASN A 162 6.63 14.95 -12.69
C ASN A 162 5.51 15.42 -11.76
N ILE A 163 4.29 14.91 -11.91
CA ILE A 163 3.16 15.19 -11.00
C ILE A 163 3.50 14.77 -9.57
N VAL A 164 3.97 13.53 -9.38
CA VAL A 164 4.29 13.03 -8.04
C VAL A 164 5.57 13.64 -7.46
N CYS A 165 6.53 14.04 -8.29
CA CYS A 165 7.70 14.79 -7.83
C CYS A 165 7.30 16.13 -7.21
N ARG A 166 6.38 16.88 -7.83
CA ARG A 166 5.85 18.12 -7.25
C ARG A 166 5.17 17.85 -5.91
N PHE A 167 4.41 16.76 -5.80
CA PHE A 167 3.77 16.39 -4.55
C PHE A 167 4.80 15.99 -3.47
N ALA A 168 5.81 15.21 -3.85
CA ALA A 168 6.90 14.85 -2.94
C ALA A 168 7.73 16.05 -2.50
N ASP A 169 7.96 17.04 -3.38
CA ASP A 169 8.62 18.30 -3.04
C ASP A 169 7.83 19.07 -2.01
N TYR A 170 6.52 19.21 -2.20
CA TYR A 170 5.62 19.82 -1.23
C TYR A 170 5.67 19.09 0.13
N MET A 171 5.65 17.75 0.13
CA MET A 171 5.81 17.00 1.39
C MET A 171 7.16 17.26 2.07
N CYS A 172 8.26 17.39 1.31
CA CYS A 172 9.57 17.74 1.86
C CYS A 172 9.61 19.15 2.49
N GLU A 173 8.79 20.07 2.00
CA GLU A 173 8.64 21.41 2.61
C GLU A 173 7.85 21.36 3.92
N VAL A 174 6.81 20.52 3.97
CA VAL A 174 5.89 20.40 5.11
C VAL A 174 6.48 19.58 6.26
N PHE A 175 7.10 18.43 5.98
CA PHE A 175 7.54 17.46 6.99
C PHE A 175 9.04 17.48 7.19
N GLY A 176 9.49 17.27 8.44
CA GLY A 176 10.90 17.19 8.80
C GLY A 176 11.15 17.39 10.29
N GLU A 177 12.44 17.37 10.68
CA GLU A 177 12.85 17.60 12.07
C GLU A 177 13.07 19.10 12.38
N GLU A 178 13.09 19.95 11.35
CA GLU A 178 13.38 21.38 11.48
C GLU A 178 12.24 22.12 12.18
N GLU A 179 12.57 23.21 12.87
CA GLU A 179 11.59 24.06 13.52
C GLU A 179 10.60 24.64 12.51
N GLY A 180 9.31 24.53 12.81
CA GLY A 180 8.21 25.01 11.97
C GLY A 180 7.67 23.96 11.00
N LYS A 181 8.33 22.81 10.83
CA LYS A 181 7.80 21.70 10.06
C LYS A 181 6.88 20.79 10.87
N ASN A 182 6.06 20.02 10.19
CA ASN A 182 5.23 18.99 10.79
C ASN A 182 6.09 17.77 11.16
N HIS A 183 6.10 17.37 12.42
CA HIS A 183 6.85 16.22 12.93
C HIS A 183 6.05 14.91 12.89
N GLY A 184 4.88 14.91 12.27
CA GLY A 184 4.04 13.74 12.09
C GLY A 184 4.60 12.75 11.08
N TYR A 185 3.94 11.63 10.98
CA TYR A 185 4.23 10.54 10.05
C TYR A 185 2.93 9.83 9.65
N SER A 186 2.97 9.00 8.61
CA SER A 186 1.77 8.34 8.10
C SER A 186 1.05 7.47 9.14
N GLY A 187 -0.24 7.57 9.28
CA GLY A 187 -1.03 6.61 10.05
C GLY A 187 -0.97 5.23 9.41
N HIS A 188 -1.22 5.17 8.11
CA HIS A 188 -0.99 3.98 7.30
C HIS A 188 0.30 4.13 6.47
N PRO A 189 1.38 3.39 6.81
CA PRO A 189 2.61 3.39 6.03
C PRO A 189 2.38 2.95 4.58
N GLU A 190 2.95 3.68 3.68
CA GLU A 190 3.06 3.44 2.23
C GLU A 190 4.04 4.43 1.61
N VAL A 191 3.92 5.71 2.00
CA VAL A 191 4.76 6.78 1.46
C VAL A 191 6.24 6.54 1.71
N GLU A 192 6.59 5.89 2.80
CA GLU A 192 7.97 5.63 3.21
C GLU A 192 8.69 4.73 2.17
N LEU A 193 8.07 3.63 1.75
CA LEU A 193 8.65 2.74 0.73
C LEU A 193 8.60 3.37 -0.66
N ALA A 194 7.55 4.11 -0.96
CA ALA A 194 7.36 4.80 -2.23
C ALA A 194 8.41 5.90 -2.45
N LEU A 195 8.71 6.71 -1.43
CA LEU A 195 9.75 7.75 -1.49
C LEU A 195 11.15 7.16 -1.74
N VAL A 196 11.45 5.97 -1.21
CA VAL A 196 12.72 5.29 -1.53
C VAL A 196 12.76 4.88 -3.00
N LYS A 197 11.65 4.40 -3.59
CA LYS A 197 11.59 4.13 -5.04
C LYS A 197 11.75 5.42 -5.84
N LEU A 198 11.07 6.48 -5.46
CA LEU A 198 11.18 7.78 -6.12
C LEU A 198 12.62 8.31 -6.11
N TYR A 199 13.30 8.20 -4.96
CA TYR A 199 14.72 8.51 -4.86
C TYR A 199 15.57 7.71 -5.85
N ARG A 200 15.33 6.41 -5.99
CA ARG A 200 16.11 5.53 -6.90
C ARG A 200 15.98 5.93 -8.36
N VAL A 201 14.84 6.45 -8.76
CA VAL A 201 14.58 6.87 -10.13
C VAL A 201 15.09 8.28 -10.40
N THR A 202 14.87 9.21 -9.46
CA THR A 202 15.20 10.64 -9.62
C THR A 202 16.60 11.02 -9.17
N GLY A 203 17.17 10.28 -8.23
CA GLY A 203 18.43 10.62 -7.56
C GLY A 203 18.30 11.74 -6.51
N LYS A 204 17.09 12.29 -6.26
CA LYS A 204 16.86 13.38 -5.32
C LYS A 204 16.88 12.86 -3.88
N LYS A 205 17.91 13.23 -3.13
CA LYS A 205 18.16 12.73 -1.77
C LYS A 205 17.09 13.13 -0.76
N ASP A 206 16.47 14.29 -0.95
CA ASP A 206 15.41 14.78 -0.06
C ASP A 206 14.29 13.75 0.13
N TYR A 207 13.95 12.98 -0.91
CA TYR A 207 12.95 11.92 -0.82
C TYR A 207 13.40 10.76 0.07
N LEU A 208 14.67 10.37 -0.02
CA LEU A 208 15.24 9.34 0.85
C LEU A 208 15.31 9.82 2.32
N GLU A 209 15.67 11.08 2.53
CA GLU A 209 15.75 11.69 3.85
C GLU A 209 14.37 11.82 4.48
N LEU A 210 13.35 12.20 3.71
CA LEU A 210 11.95 12.22 4.18
C LEU A 210 11.44 10.83 4.55
N ALA A 211 11.70 9.81 3.73
CA ALA A 211 11.35 8.42 4.06
C ALA A 211 12.01 7.98 5.38
N ASN A 212 13.29 8.28 5.55
CA ASN A 212 14.04 7.97 6.77
C ASN A 212 13.50 8.76 7.99
N PHE A 213 13.12 10.02 7.81
CA PHE A 213 12.47 10.83 8.83
C PHE A 213 11.18 10.15 9.32
N PHE A 214 10.27 9.79 8.45
CA PHE A 214 8.99 9.13 8.81
C PHE A 214 9.23 7.84 9.61
N VAL A 215 10.14 6.99 9.14
CA VAL A 215 10.45 5.72 9.82
C VAL A 215 11.10 5.98 11.20
N ARG A 216 12.03 6.90 11.31
CA ARG A 216 12.73 7.16 12.58
C ARG A 216 11.90 7.99 13.57
N GLN A 217 10.93 8.74 13.09
CA GLN A 217 10.01 9.52 13.93
C GLN A 217 8.94 8.63 14.58
N ARG A 218 8.56 7.54 13.90
CA ARG A 218 7.51 6.65 14.38
C ARG A 218 7.86 6.03 15.73
N GLY A 219 6.90 6.15 16.65
CA GLY A 219 7.03 5.61 18.01
C GLY A 219 7.92 6.41 18.97
N LYS A 220 8.54 7.52 18.54
CA LYS A 220 9.16 8.46 19.48
C LYS A 220 8.14 8.98 20.48
N GLN A 221 8.58 9.23 21.72
CA GLN A 221 7.72 9.72 22.78
C GLN A 221 8.00 11.21 23.06
N PRO A 222 6.97 12.04 23.31
CA PRO A 222 5.54 11.67 23.29
C PRO A 222 5.05 11.31 21.89
N CYS A 223 4.14 10.33 21.80
CA CYS A 223 3.63 9.87 20.52
C CYS A 223 2.85 10.99 19.81
N TYR A 224 3.20 11.26 18.55
CA TYR A 224 2.57 12.30 17.73
C TYR A 224 1.05 12.15 17.65
N PHE A 225 0.55 10.95 17.38
CA PHE A 225 -0.88 10.69 17.22
C PHE A 225 -1.71 10.95 18.47
N LEU A 226 -1.12 10.83 19.68
CA LEU A 226 -1.84 11.22 20.91
C LEU A 226 -2.11 12.73 20.96
N GLY A 227 -1.13 13.54 20.51
CA GLY A 227 -1.31 14.97 20.40
C GLY A 227 -2.30 15.38 19.29
N GLU A 228 -2.33 14.65 18.20
CA GLU A 228 -3.28 14.84 17.12
C GLU A 228 -4.70 14.51 17.56
N ARG A 229 -4.92 13.36 18.20
CA ARG A 229 -6.22 12.97 18.77
C ARG A 229 -6.79 13.95 19.79
N CYS A 230 -5.95 14.63 20.55
CA CYS A 230 -6.40 15.69 21.45
C CYS A 230 -6.97 16.90 20.70
N LYS A 231 -6.53 17.15 19.47
CA LYS A 231 -6.99 18.27 18.64
C LYS A 231 -8.29 17.96 17.88
N THR A 232 -8.53 16.70 17.54
CA THR A 232 -9.75 16.29 16.81
C THR A 232 -11.03 16.36 17.62
N GLU A 233 -10.94 16.62 18.94
CA GLU A 233 -12.09 16.77 19.85
C GLU A 233 -13.09 15.60 19.80
N GLY A 234 -12.61 14.39 19.50
CA GLY A 234 -13.44 13.18 19.37
C GLY A 234 -14.17 13.06 18.05
N LYS A 235 -13.78 13.81 17.03
CA LYS A 235 -14.20 13.56 15.65
C LYS A 235 -13.28 12.49 15.06
N TYR A 236 -13.86 11.46 14.49
CA TYR A 236 -13.17 10.35 13.83
C TYR A 236 -13.74 10.16 12.44
N ILE A 237 -12.85 9.96 11.44
CA ILE A 237 -13.24 9.57 10.08
C ILE A 237 -13.83 8.15 10.14
N PHE A 238 -13.18 7.27 10.91
CA PHE A 238 -13.62 5.91 11.16
C PHE A 238 -13.98 5.75 12.64
N PRO A 239 -15.28 5.53 13.00
CA PRO A 239 -15.73 5.51 14.40
C PRO A 239 -14.99 4.53 15.30
N GLU A 240 -14.50 3.41 14.77
CA GLU A 240 -13.74 2.39 15.49
C GLU A 240 -12.35 2.83 15.92
N PHE A 241 -11.78 3.84 15.29
CA PHE A 241 -10.42 4.33 15.59
C PHE A 241 -10.31 4.98 16.98
N LYS A 242 -11.43 5.40 17.56
CA LYS A 242 -11.46 5.88 18.95
C LYS A 242 -10.93 4.86 19.96
N ASP A 243 -11.11 3.56 19.65
CA ASP A 243 -10.78 2.44 20.51
C ASP A 243 -9.39 1.82 20.20
N PHE A 244 -8.67 2.31 19.17
CA PHE A 244 -7.37 1.78 18.79
C PHE A 244 -6.23 2.44 19.57
N ASP A 245 -5.37 1.59 20.12
CA ASP A 245 -4.13 2.00 20.76
C ASP A 245 -3.04 2.34 19.74
N MET A 246 -1.95 2.92 20.20
CA MET A 246 -0.83 3.33 19.34
C MET A 246 -0.08 2.15 18.71
N ASP A 247 -0.23 0.94 19.23
CA ASP A 247 0.29 -0.29 18.61
C ASP A 247 -0.39 -0.60 17.28
N TYR A 248 -1.64 -0.18 17.09
CA TYR A 248 -2.39 -0.31 15.84
C TYR A 248 -1.62 0.25 14.63
N ALA A 249 -0.96 1.39 14.82
CA ALA A 249 -0.12 2.05 13.80
C ALA A 249 1.39 1.88 14.05
N GLN A 250 1.80 0.86 14.82
CA GLN A 250 3.21 0.59 15.19
C GLN A 250 3.89 1.80 15.85
N ALA A 251 3.14 2.63 16.58
CA ALA A 251 3.60 3.88 17.19
C ALA A 251 3.69 3.85 18.71
N HIS A 252 3.51 2.69 19.35
CA HIS A 252 3.52 2.50 20.80
C HIS A 252 4.92 2.65 21.44
N MET A 253 5.97 2.38 20.68
CA MET A 253 7.37 2.54 21.08
C MET A 253 8.27 2.72 19.86
N PRO A 254 9.51 3.25 20.01
CA PRO A 254 10.45 3.36 18.90
C PRO A 254 10.64 2.04 18.16
N LEU A 255 10.70 2.10 16.82
CA LEU A 255 10.83 0.89 16.00
C LEU A 255 12.04 0.03 16.38
N SER A 256 13.15 0.66 16.81
CA SER A 256 14.35 -0.05 17.25
C SER A 256 14.15 -0.92 18.50
N GLU A 257 13.05 -0.74 19.22
CA GLU A 257 12.71 -1.48 20.44
C GLU A 257 11.63 -2.54 20.20
N GLN A 258 10.91 -2.47 19.07
CA GLN A 258 9.85 -3.42 18.71
C GLN A 258 10.45 -4.78 18.32
N LYS A 259 10.01 -5.86 18.96
CA LYS A 259 10.46 -7.23 18.69
C LYS A 259 9.39 -8.14 18.11
N THR A 260 8.16 -7.69 18.17
CA THR A 260 6.96 -8.40 17.71
C THR A 260 6.20 -7.52 16.72
N ALA A 261 5.58 -8.15 15.73
CA ALA A 261 4.74 -7.46 14.75
C ALA A 261 3.38 -7.20 15.39
N GLU A 262 3.07 -5.95 15.68
CA GLU A 262 1.85 -5.55 16.36
C GLU A 262 0.94 -4.72 15.45
N GLY A 263 -0.32 -4.61 15.85
CA GLY A 263 -1.32 -3.76 15.22
C GLY A 263 -1.79 -4.24 13.86
N HIS A 264 -2.26 -3.32 13.03
CA HIS A 264 -2.80 -3.63 11.70
C HIS A 264 -1.74 -4.28 10.82
N ALA A 265 -2.07 -5.44 10.25
CA ALA A 265 -1.07 -6.29 9.58
C ALA A 265 -0.49 -5.66 8.31
N VAL A 266 -1.31 -4.98 7.49
CA VAL A 266 -0.83 -4.30 6.27
C VAL A 266 0.08 -3.14 6.63
N ARG A 267 -0.33 -2.30 7.59
CA ARG A 267 0.51 -1.18 8.09
C ARG A 267 1.89 -1.67 8.53
N ALA A 268 1.93 -2.77 9.27
CA ALA A 268 3.18 -3.35 9.75
C ALA A 268 4.11 -3.79 8.59
N VAL A 269 3.62 -4.61 7.67
CA VAL A 269 4.48 -5.16 6.60
C VAL A 269 4.88 -4.11 5.55
N TYR A 270 4.09 -3.05 5.35
CA TYR A 270 4.48 -1.91 4.53
C TYR A 270 5.59 -1.11 5.20
N LEU A 271 5.44 -0.81 6.50
CA LEU A 271 6.49 -0.17 7.29
C LEU A 271 7.79 -0.97 7.28
N TYR A 272 7.71 -2.29 7.49
CA TYR A 272 8.89 -3.17 7.49
C TYR A 272 9.54 -3.26 6.11
N SER A 273 8.75 -3.13 5.04
CA SER A 273 9.26 -2.98 3.68
C SER A 273 10.09 -1.72 3.51
N ALA A 274 9.62 -0.58 4.02
CA ALA A 274 10.36 0.68 4.02
C ALA A 274 11.63 0.58 4.87
N MET A 275 11.54 -0.04 6.06
CA MET A 275 12.71 -0.27 6.93
C MET A 275 13.78 -1.09 6.22
N ALA A 276 13.40 -2.16 5.50
CA ALA A 276 14.33 -2.96 4.73
C ALA A 276 14.98 -2.16 3.58
N ASP A 277 14.21 -1.36 2.87
CA ASP A 277 14.74 -0.48 1.82
C ASP A 277 15.75 0.52 2.39
N LEU A 278 15.44 1.19 3.50
CA LEU A 278 16.35 2.13 4.18
C LEU A 278 17.60 1.45 4.73
N ALA A 279 17.45 0.23 5.30
CA ALA A 279 18.60 -0.55 5.75
C ALA A 279 19.57 -0.82 4.59
N GLY A 280 19.08 -1.06 3.39
CA GLY A 280 19.88 -1.24 2.19
C GLY A 280 20.56 0.05 1.71
N GLU A 281 19.80 1.17 1.66
CA GLU A 281 20.31 2.46 1.16
C GLU A 281 21.39 3.04 2.11
N TYR A 282 21.15 3.00 3.42
CA TYR A 282 22.10 3.52 4.42
C TYR A 282 23.13 2.49 4.87
N LYS A 283 23.04 1.22 4.46
CA LYS A 283 23.86 0.10 4.95
C LYS A 283 23.78 -0.03 6.47
N ASP A 284 22.59 0.13 7.01
CA ASP A 284 22.32 0.08 8.44
C ASP A 284 22.06 -1.37 8.88
N GLU A 285 23.13 -2.02 9.39
CA GLU A 285 23.06 -3.40 9.87
C GLU A 285 22.14 -3.57 11.09
N LYS A 286 21.96 -2.52 11.91
CA LYS A 286 21.05 -2.59 13.06
C LYS A 286 19.61 -2.62 12.59
N LEU A 287 19.27 -1.76 11.63
CA LEU A 287 17.94 -1.74 11.03
C LEU A 287 17.64 -3.04 10.28
N LEU A 288 18.63 -3.59 9.55
CA LEU A 288 18.50 -4.89 8.90
C LEU A 288 18.21 -6.01 9.90
N LYS A 289 18.95 -6.05 11.01
CA LYS A 289 18.72 -7.04 12.07
C LYS A 289 17.33 -6.89 12.68
N GLN A 290 16.86 -5.67 12.88
CA GLN A 290 15.50 -5.38 13.33
C GLN A 290 14.45 -5.96 12.36
N CYS A 291 14.64 -5.75 11.06
CA CYS A 291 13.78 -6.36 10.03
C CYS A 291 13.79 -7.89 10.12
N GLU A 292 14.94 -8.51 10.34
CA GLU A 292 15.04 -9.96 10.52
C GLU A 292 14.29 -10.47 11.75
N GLU A 293 14.37 -9.76 12.87
CA GLU A 293 13.66 -10.11 14.11
C GLU A 293 12.13 -10.05 13.89
N LEU A 294 11.63 -8.97 13.29
CA LEU A 294 10.22 -8.80 12.99
C LEU A 294 9.72 -9.85 11.97
N TRP A 295 10.48 -10.09 10.91
CA TRP A 295 10.15 -11.12 9.91
C TRP A 295 10.08 -12.52 10.54
N ASN A 296 11.06 -12.87 11.40
CA ASN A 296 11.06 -14.15 12.11
C ASN A 296 9.86 -14.27 13.07
N ASN A 297 9.48 -13.19 13.78
CA ASN A 297 8.28 -13.20 14.61
C ASN A 297 7.04 -13.51 13.79
N ILE A 298 6.85 -12.80 12.66
CA ILE A 298 5.71 -13.02 11.77
C ILE A 298 5.70 -14.49 11.27
N THR A 299 6.78 -14.93 10.62
CA THR A 299 6.77 -16.17 9.85
C THR A 299 6.84 -17.43 10.71
N GLN A 300 7.38 -17.34 11.92
CA GLN A 300 7.51 -18.49 12.83
C GLN A 300 6.37 -18.61 13.84
N LYS A 301 5.62 -17.53 14.08
CA LYS A 301 4.65 -17.51 15.18
C LYS A 301 3.27 -16.95 14.82
N ARG A 302 3.16 -16.15 13.75
CA ARG A 302 1.95 -15.39 13.43
C ARG A 302 1.47 -15.56 11.98
N MET A 303 2.09 -16.47 11.24
CA MET A 303 1.75 -16.79 9.86
C MET A 303 0.99 -18.11 9.80
N TYR A 304 -0.09 -18.12 9.03
CA TYR A 304 -0.87 -19.31 8.72
C TYR A 304 -0.15 -20.23 7.72
N ILE A 305 -0.58 -21.47 7.65
CA ILE A 305 0.01 -22.49 6.75
C ILE A 305 -0.06 -22.06 5.26
N THR A 306 -1.03 -21.23 4.89
CA THR A 306 -1.23 -20.68 3.55
C THR A 306 -0.32 -19.49 3.22
N GLY A 307 0.50 -19.04 4.18
CA GLY A 307 1.33 -17.84 4.03
C GLY A 307 0.61 -16.55 4.39
N SER A 308 -0.68 -16.60 4.78
CA SER A 308 -1.43 -15.42 5.21
C SER A 308 -1.07 -14.99 6.63
N ILE A 309 -1.37 -13.72 6.95
CA ILE A 309 -1.15 -13.10 8.26
C ILE A 309 -2.35 -12.23 8.66
N GLY A 310 -2.44 -11.90 9.96
CA GLY A 310 -3.54 -11.13 10.52
C GLY A 310 -4.65 -12.04 11.08
N SER A 311 -4.64 -12.26 12.41
CA SER A 311 -5.53 -13.22 13.07
C SER A 311 -6.89 -12.64 13.41
N ALA A 312 -6.99 -11.30 13.64
CA ALA A 312 -8.21 -10.66 14.09
C ALA A 312 -8.83 -9.80 12.99
N ALA A 313 -10.16 -9.93 12.81
CA ALA A 313 -10.95 -9.05 11.96
C ALA A 313 -11.07 -7.64 12.57
N TYR A 314 -11.20 -7.53 13.90
CA TYR A 314 -11.22 -6.24 14.56
C TYR A 314 -9.86 -5.55 14.44
N GLY A 315 -9.83 -4.44 13.74
CA GLY A 315 -8.61 -3.70 13.43
C GLY A 315 -7.68 -4.40 12.44
N GLU A 316 -8.11 -5.46 11.74
CA GLU A 316 -7.35 -6.15 10.67
C GLU A 316 -5.92 -6.49 11.12
N ARG A 317 -5.78 -6.98 12.35
CA ARG A 317 -4.53 -6.90 13.09
C ARG A 317 -3.93 -8.26 13.48
N PHE A 318 -2.66 -8.22 13.83
CA PHE A 318 -2.01 -9.28 14.58
C PHE A 318 -2.61 -9.41 15.97
N THR A 319 -2.62 -10.64 16.48
CA THR A 319 -2.85 -10.99 17.89
C THR A 319 -1.55 -11.46 18.52
N THR A 320 -1.62 -12.21 19.62
CA THR A 320 -0.45 -12.76 20.31
C THR A 320 0.20 -13.88 19.52
N ASP A 321 1.46 -14.22 19.86
CA ASP A 321 2.20 -15.34 19.27
C ASP A 321 1.40 -16.65 19.38
N TYR A 322 1.31 -17.39 18.28
CA TYR A 322 0.61 -18.68 18.13
C TYR A 322 -0.93 -18.61 18.28
N ASP A 323 -1.53 -17.45 18.35
CA ASP A 323 -2.98 -17.28 18.26
C ASP A 323 -3.40 -17.25 16.79
N LEU A 324 -3.68 -18.44 16.25
CA LEU A 324 -3.96 -18.69 14.84
C LEU A 324 -5.29 -19.45 14.67
N PRO A 325 -6.44 -18.84 15.03
CA PRO A 325 -7.75 -19.46 14.84
C PRO A 325 -8.05 -19.65 13.34
N ASN A 326 -8.75 -20.75 12.98
CA ASN A 326 -9.02 -21.08 11.58
C ASN A 326 -10.27 -20.38 11.01
N ASN A 327 -11.28 -20.16 11.86
CA ASN A 327 -12.60 -19.68 11.45
C ASN A 327 -12.84 -18.20 11.68
N THR A 328 -12.00 -17.55 12.48
CA THR A 328 -12.11 -16.13 12.83
C THR A 328 -10.93 -15.29 12.35
N ASN A 329 -9.94 -15.93 11.71
CA ASN A 329 -8.79 -15.24 11.15
C ASN A 329 -9.23 -14.33 10.00
N TYR A 330 -8.65 -13.13 9.99
CA TYR A 330 -8.91 -12.18 8.92
C TYR A 330 -8.14 -12.52 7.66
N SER A 331 -6.83 -12.74 7.79
CA SER A 331 -5.96 -13.16 6.69
C SER A 331 -6.19 -12.36 5.41
N GLU A 332 -6.10 -11.04 5.55
CA GLU A 332 -6.34 -10.11 4.45
C GLU A 332 -5.38 -10.37 3.28
N THR A 333 -5.90 -10.31 2.07
CA THR A 333 -5.09 -10.49 0.85
C THR A 333 -3.97 -9.42 0.78
N CYS A 334 -4.25 -8.17 1.16
CA CYS A 334 -3.24 -7.09 1.17
C CYS A 334 -2.11 -7.37 2.15
N ALA A 335 -2.42 -7.94 3.32
CA ALA A 335 -1.40 -8.29 4.32
C ALA A 335 -0.47 -9.38 3.79
N THR A 336 -1.00 -10.36 3.06
CA THR A 336 -0.21 -11.42 2.42
C THR A 336 0.67 -10.87 1.28
N ILE A 337 0.15 -9.94 0.47
CA ILE A 337 0.91 -9.21 -0.55
C ILE A 337 2.04 -8.43 0.13
N GLY A 338 1.74 -7.66 1.16
CA GLY A 338 2.71 -6.85 1.89
C GLY A 338 3.82 -7.70 2.53
N LEU A 339 3.49 -8.88 3.10
CA LEU A 339 4.50 -9.82 3.58
C LEU A 339 5.41 -10.33 2.44
N SER A 340 4.84 -10.57 1.26
CA SER A 340 5.62 -10.97 0.08
C SER A 340 6.55 -9.84 -0.38
N MET A 341 6.07 -8.59 -0.37
CA MET A 341 6.88 -7.39 -0.68
C MET A 341 8.03 -7.22 0.32
N PHE A 342 7.77 -7.37 1.61
CA PHE A 342 8.79 -7.32 2.66
C PHE A 342 9.81 -8.45 2.52
N SER A 343 9.36 -9.68 2.31
CA SER A 343 10.22 -10.85 2.11
C SER A 343 11.12 -10.70 0.89
N ASN A 344 10.60 -10.20 -0.22
CA ASN A 344 11.39 -9.95 -1.42
C ASN A 344 12.51 -8.93 -1.18
N ARG A 345 12.25 -7.84 -0.44
CA ARG A 345 13.27 -6.85 -0.04
C ARG A 345 14.36 -7.47 0.83
N MET A 346 13.97 -8.29 1.80
CA MET A 346 14.91 -9.02 2.66
C MET A 346 15.77 -10.00 1.85
N PHE A 347 15.20 -10.69 0.86
CA PHE A 347 15.97 -11.52 -0.06
C PHE A 347 17.00 -10.71 -0.84
N HIS A 348 16.62 -9.57 -1.40
CA HIS A 348 17.54 -8.70 -2.15
C HIS A 348 18.73 -8.21 -1.32
N LEU A 349 18.53 -8.02 -0.01
CA LEU A 349 19.59 -7.58 0.92
C LEU A 349 20.49 -8.74 1.37
N THR A 350 19.88 -9.87 1.74
CA THR A 350 20.56 -10.97 2.44
C THR A 350 20.94 -12.13 1.53
N LYS A 351 20.28 -12.28 0.38
CA LYS A 351 20.39 -13.40 -0.56
C LYS A 351 20.02 -14.77 0.06
N ASN A 352 19.26 -14.76 1.15
CA ASN A 352 18.83 -15.98 1.83
C ASN A 352 17.49 -16.46 1.28
N GLY A 353 17.45 -17.70 0.75
CA GLY A 353 16.30 -18.30 0.09
C GLY A 353 15.06 -18.41 0.98
N LYS A 354 15.21 -18.46 2.32
CA LYS A 354 14.07 -18.55 3.27
C LYS A 354 12.99 -17.49 3.04
N TYR A 355 13.39 -16.30 2.58
CA TYR A 355 12.46 -15.22 2.29
C TYR A 355 11.63 -15.51 1.03
N MET A 356 12.25 -16.13 0.02
CA MET A 356 11.53 -16.51 -1.20
C MET A 356 10.63 -17.73 -0.97
N ASP A 357 10.96 -18.63 -0.04
CA ASP A 357 10.06 -19.72 0.37
C ASP A 357 8.74 -19.17 0.93
N THR A 358 8.79 -18.05 1.65
CA THR A 358 7.59 -17.35 2.14
C THR A 358 6.80 -16.72 0.99
N VAL A 359 7.48 -16.09 0.04
CA VAL A 359 6.84 -15.52 -1.17
C VAL A 359 6.16 -16.62 -1.97
N GLU A 360 6.85 -17.74 -2.23
CA GLU A 360 6.29 -18.86 -2.95
C GLU A 360 5.05 -19.44 -2.25
N LYS A 361 5.13 -19.66 -0.93
CA LYS A 361 3.99 -20.12 -0.13
C LYS A 361 2.79 -19.19 -0.25
N ALA A 362 2.98 -17.88 -0.12
CA ALA A 362 1.93 -16.88 -0.24
C ALA A 362 1.29 -16.90 -1.63
N PHE A 363 2.11 -16.92 -2.68
CA PHE A 363 1.62 -16.91 -4.07
C PHE A 363 0.82 -18.15 -4.42
N TYR A 364 1.35 -19.35 -4.16
CA TYR A 364 0.67 -20.61 -4.52
C TYR A 364 -0.54 -20.94 -3.63
N ASN A 365 -0.78 -20.20 -2.57
CA ASN A 365 -1.91 -20.41 -1.67
C ASN A 365 -2.79 -19.17 -1.57
N THR A 366 -2.60 -18.32 -0.58
CA THR A 366 -3.54 -17.22 -0.27
C THR A 366 -3.78 -16.27 -1.45
N LEU A 367 -2.73 -15.88 -2.17
CA LEU A 367 -2.90 -14.88 -3.24
C LEU A 367 -3.66 -15.45 -4.43
N LEU A 368 -3.32 -16.64 -4.91
CA LEU A 368 -4.04 -17.26 -6.02
C LEU A 368 -5.45 -17.73 -5.64
N SER A 369 -5.64 -18.21 -4.41
CA SER A 369 -6.97 -18.60 -3.92
C SER A 369 -7.91 -17.41 -3.73
N GLY A 370 -7.34 -16.22 -3.54
CA GLY A 370 -8.09 -14.96 -3.44
C GLY A 370 -8.68 -14.48 -4.76
N ILE A 371 -8.24 -15.00 -5.90
CA ILE A 371 -8.69 -14.57 -7.24
C ILE A 371 -9.66 -15.59 -7.81
N ALA A 372 -10.88 -15.17 -8.13
CA ALA A 372 -11.85 -16.02 -8.82
C ALA A 372 -11.38 -16.31 -10.26
N GLN A 373 -11.74 -17.48 -10.78
CA GLN A 373 -11.29 -17.91 -12.10
C GLN A 373 -11.91 -17.12 -13.26
N ASP A 374 -12.99 -16.38 -12.99
CA ASP A 374 -13.60 -15.46 -13.94
C ASP A 374 -12.90 -14.10 -14.01
N GLY A 375 -11.98 -13.81 -13.06
CA GLY A 375 -11.23 -12.56 -12.96
C GLY A 375 -12.08 -11.34 -12.54
N ARG A 376 -13.29 -11.55 -12.05
CA ARG A 376 -14.24 -10.48 -11.69
C ARG A 376 -14.60 -10.43 -10.22
N HIS A 377 -14.22 -11.46 -9.47
CA HIS A 377 -14.49 -11.59 -8.06
C HIS A 377 -13.20 -11.93 -7.30
N PHE A 378 -13.14 -11.58 -6.03
CA PHE A 378 -12.00 -11.91 -5.18
C PHE A 378 -12.42 -12.07 -3.73
N PHE A 379 -11.61 -12.77 -2.94
CA PHE A 379 -11.71 -12.77 -1.49
C PHE A 379 -10.81 -11.67 -0.91
N TYR A 380 -11.41 -10.77 -0.14
CA TYR A 380 -10.65 -9.78 0.65
C TYR A 380 -10.04 -10.43 1.89
N VAL A 381 -10.84 -11.24 2.60
CA VAL A 381 -10.45 -12.04 3.76
C VAL A 381 -10.41 -13.52 3.40
N ASN A 382 -9.47 -14.26 4.00
CA ASN A 382 -9.20 -15.66 3.65
C ASN A 382 -9.19 -16.56 4.90
N PRO A 383 -10.34 -16.82 5.55
CA PRO A 383 -10.42 -17.74 6.66
C PRO A 383 -10.06 -19.16 6.19
N LEU A 384 -9.39 -19.94 7.08
CA LEU A 384 -9.03 -21.33 6.78
C LEU A 384 -10.21 -22.30 6.95
N GLU A 385 -11.22 -21.90 7.70
CA GLU A 385 -12.43 -22.68 7.95
C GLU A 385 -13.65 -21.79 7.80
N VAL A 386 -14.60 -22.24 7.00
CA VAL A 386 -15.92 -21.56 6.86
C VAL A 386 -16.94 -22.33 7.68
N VAL A 387 -17.47 -21.70 8.72
CA VAL A 387 -18.59 -22.20 9.51
C VAL A 387 -19.86 -21.54 9.01
N PRO A 388 -20.81 -22.28 8.39
CA PRO A 388 -21.96 -21.67 7.69
C PRO A 388 -22.77 -20.70 8.55
N ASP A 389 -23.12 -21.08 9.78
CA ASP A 389 -23.89 -20.23 10.68
C ASP A 389 -23.19 -18.95 11.10
N ILE A 390 -21.84 -18.93 11.10
CA ILE A 390 -21.03 -17.74 11.36
C ILE A 390 -20.93 -16.89 10.10
N ALA A 391 -20.74 -17.52 8.94
CA ALA A 391 -20.66 -16.84 7.65
C ALA A 391 -21.95 -16.08 7.31
N GLU A 392 -23.11 -16.66 7.60
CA GLU A 392 -24.41 -15.98 7.43
C GLU A 392 -24.54 -14.71 8.29
N LYS A 393 -23.97 -14.73 9.50
CA LYS A 393 -24.00 -13.58 10.42
C LYS A 393 -22.92 -12.53 10.13
N ASN A 394 -21.84 -12.93 9.49
CA ASN A 394 -20.70 -12.07 9.15
C ASN A 394 -20.34 -12.20 7.67
N PRO A 395 -21.13 -11.65 6.75
CA PRO A 395 -20.92 -11.82 5.33
C PRO A 395 -19.54 -11.35 4.84
N THR A 396 -18.95 -10.35 5.49
CA THR A 396 -17.61 -9.84 5.13
C THR A 396 -16.48 -10.82 5.37
N MET A 397 -16.68 -11.85 6.19
CA MET A 397 -15.64 -12.84 6.52
C MET A 397 -15.50 -13.98 5.51
N SER A 398 -16.49 -14.18 4.64
CA SER A 398 -16.51 -15.36 3.75
C SER A 398 -17.14 -15.11 2.40
N HIS A 399 -17.56 -13.89 2.10
CA HIS A 399 -18.17 -13.57 0.82
C HIS A 399 -17.13 -13.07 -0.18
N VAL A 400 -17.31 -13.51 -1.42
CA VAL A 400 -16.55 -13.02 -2.57
C VAL A 400 -16.92 -11.55 -2.81
N LYS A 401 -15.92 -10.74 -3.05
CA LYS A 401 -16.06 -9.33 -3.44
C LYS A 401 -15.99 -9.18 -4.96
N THR A 402 -16.63 -8.15 -5.46
CA THR A 402 -16.65 -7.80 -6.89
C THR A 402 -15.74 -6.62 -7.15
#